data_a0257918cfd98b3f15b1ac9fbe962775
#
_entry.id   a0257918cfd98b3f15b1ac9fbe962775
#
_cell.length_a   1.000
_cell.length_b   1.000
_cell.length_c   1.000
_cell.angle_alpha   90.00
_cell.angle_beta   90.00
_cell.angle_gamma   90.00
#
_symmetry.space_group_name_H-M   'P 1'
#
loop_
_entity.id
_entity.type
_entity.pdbx_description
1 polymer ?
#
loop_
_entity_poly.entity_id
_entity_poly.type
_entity_poly.pdbx_seq_one_letter_code
_entity_poly.pdbx_strand_id
1 'polypeptide(L)'
;MQSRVHGYIQRAALRSRFFIAKNPTQKRLYNIRWGVTSLMNIFVQKDSTCFPYHLKLNHHNIIKGGKQVQNNITTLLLGIQDVEVTGVSEERRLITIDCKPVHDRVCPHCGSSHAWVHDHREQVLRDAPMRRKHVFLRVKKTRYDCKDCGARFEAPLSFAAKGKQMTKRLIAYVVDAFRDIRSVSELAKEVGISTTSIFRIVACLFVPRQRLPRVFCIDEFKGDSGGSKYQTTLADGEAHRIVDILPTRYGKDLAAYFSSIDRAERRGVEIFVSDMCGTFKGVQEAFFPQSTHVIDRYHFIRQVHWALENVRKREQKRMTATERKWFKRSRSLLKKPAKDLTEAEKGLVATMLEKSDAIRTAYILKEGFYTYVLSQNDKETAATALSKWMEEAKKGGQKEWRYCLRAYNNWFEEITNSFDYPWSNGYVEGTHNKIKTVKRVAFGMQNFHHFRTKLLFVCSKDR
;
A
#
# COMPACT_ATOMS: atom_id res chain seq x y z
N MET A 1 -11.15 29.97 -2.50
CA MET A 1 -10.85 28.63 -3.04
C MET A 1 -11.50 27.50 -2.25
N GLN A 2 -11.62 27.62 -0.94
CA GLN A 2 -12.28 26.63 -0.05
C GLN A 2 -13.79 26.44 -0.35
N SER A 3 -14.52 27.52 -0.62
CA SER A 3 -15.97 27.45 -0.92
C SER A 3 -16.31 26.68 -2.20
N ARG A 4 -15.42 26.69 -3.20
CA ARG A 4 -15.66 25.97 -4.46
C ARG A 4 -15.43 24.45 -4.33
N VAL A 5 -14.47 24.03 -3.47
CA VAL A 5 -14.22 22.61 -3.20
C VAL A 5 -15.36 22.00 -2.40
N HIS A 6 -15.84 22.72 -1.39
CA HIS A 6 -16.97 22.29 -0.55
C HIS A 6 -18.26 22.11 -1.38
N GLY A 7 -18.58 23.07 -2.23
CA GLY A 7 -19.74 22.98 -3.13
C GLY A 7 -19.63 21.85 -4.17
N TYR A 8 -18.42 21.48 -4.59
CA TYR A 8 -18.21 20.40 -5.54
C TYR A 8 -18.39 19.01 -4.88
N ILE A 9 -17.88 18.84 -3.68
CA ILE A 9 -18.03 17.61 -2.88
C ILE A 9 -19.51 17.37 -2.54
N GLN A 10 -20.24 18.40 -2.10
CA GLN A 10 -21.67 18.29 -1.81
C GLN A 10 -22.52 17.98 -3.05
N ARG A 11 -22.19 18.58 -4.20
CA ARG A 11 -22.91 18.30 -5.47
C ARG A 11 -22.64 16.88 -6.00
N ALA A 12 -21.45 16.33 -5.80
CA ALA A 12 -21.14 14.96 -6.16
C ALA A 12 -21.92 13.95 -5.30
N ALA A 13 -22.05 14.21 -4.00
CA ALA A 13 -22.86 13.39 -3.10
C ALA A 13 -24.35 13.38 -3.43
N LEU A 14 -24.89 14.49 -3.96
CA LEU A 14 -26.29 14.61 -4.36
C LEU A 14 -26.59 14.00 -5.74
N ARG A 15 -25.62 13.96 -6.68
CA ARG A 15 -25.80 13.37 -8.02
C ARG A 15 -25.70 11.85 -8.07
N SER A 16 -25.19 11.19 -7.07
CA SER A 16 -25.06 9.72 -7.02
C SER A 16 -26.41 8.98 -6.92
N ARG A 17 -27.56 9.68 -6.91
CA ARG A 17 -28.91 9.05 -6.91
C ARG A 17 -29.37 8.52 -8.27
N PHE A 18 -28.67 8.79 -9.39
CA PHE A 18 -29.13 8.44 -10.73
C PHE A 18 -28.06 7.84 -11.64
N PHE A 19 -27.44 6.74 -11.28
CA PHE A 19 -26.82 5.83 -12.26
C PHE A 19 -26.67 4.45 -11.66
N ILE A 20 -27.76 3.69 -11.66
CA ILE A 20 -27.72 2.24 -11.50
C ILE A 20 -27.49 1.64 -12.88
N ALA A 21 -26.26 1.32 -13.23
CA ALA A 21 -25.97 0.49 -14.37
C ALA A 21 -26.37 -0.95 -14.05
N LYS A 22 -27.41 -1.41 -14.72
CA LYS A 22 -27.82 -2.82 -14.75
C LYS A 22 -26.73 -3.64 -15.45
N ASN A 23 -25.88 -4.34 -14.69
CA ASN A 23 -25.45 -5.69 -15.06
C ASN A 23 -24.72 -6.36 -13.87
N PRO A 24 -25.28 -7.38 -13.25
CA PRO A 24 -24.61 -8.18 -12.24
C PRO A 24 -23.91 -9.36 -12.91
N THR A 25 -22.67 -9.20 -13.35
CA THR A 25 -21.80 -10.35 -13.62
C THR A 25 -21.36 -10.95 -12.29
N GLN A 26 -21.74 -12.20 -12.07
CA GLN A 26 -21.45 -13.00 -10.89
C GLN A 26 -19.95 -12.95 -10.53
N LYS A 27 -19.63 -12.27 -9.44
CA LYS A 27 -18.30 -12.30 -8.82
C LYS A 27 -18.20 -13.55 -7.94
N ARG A 28 -17.43 -14.56 -8.35
CA ARG A 28 -17.04 -15.66 -7.47
C ARG A 28 -15.84 -15.26 -6.62
N LEU A 29 -15.99 -15.30 -5.32
CA LEU A 29 -14.95 -15.12 -4.31
C LEU A 29 -14.07 -16.38 -4.26
N TYR A 30 -12.75 -16.20 -4.39
CA TYR A 30 -11.76 -17.26 -4.17
C TYR A 30 -10.89 -16.88 -2.98
N ASN A 31 -10.94 -17.69 -1.93
CA ASN A 31 -10.09 -17.56 -0.77
C ASN A 31 -8.79 -18.34 -1.00
N ILE A 32 -7.66 -17.65 -1.11
CA ILE A 32 -6.32 -18.26 -1.11
C ILE A 32 -5.76 -18.14 0.30
N ARG A 33 -5.72 -19.27 1.00
CA ARG A 33 -5.13 -19.37 2.33
C ARG A 33 -3.63 -19.58 2.20
N TRP A 34 -2.85 -18.53 2.45
CA TRP A 34 -1.41 -18.65 2.66
C TRP A 34 -1.18 -19.05 4.13
N GLY A 35 -0.39 -20.06 4.37
CA GLY A 35 -0.08 -20.49 5.71
C GLY A 35 0.47 -19.34 6.56
N VAL A 36 -0.17 -19.11 7.70
CA VAL A 36 -0.11 -18.05 8.70
C VAL A 36 -1.07 -16.89 8.42
N THR A 37 -2.29 -17.08 8.88
CA THR A 37 -3.29 -16.10 9.39
C THR A 37 -3.53 -14.77 8.68
N SER A 38 -3.56 -14.69 7.36
CA SER A 38 -4.19 -13.54 6.70
C SER A 38 -4.91 -13.97 5.42
N LEU A 39 -6.25 -13.86 5.44
CA LEU A 39 -7.11 -14.08 4.26
C LEU A 39 -6.99 -12.86 3.35
N MET A 40 -6.14 -12.92 2.33
CA MET A 40 -6.19 -11.98 1.21
C MET A 40 -7.12 -12.52 0.13
N ASN A 41 -8.22 -11.82 -0.12
CA ASN A 41 -9.09 -12.10 -1.26
C ASN A 41 -8.47 -11.50 -2.54
N ILE A 42 -7.96 -12.35 -3.42
CA ILE A 42 -7.45 -11.94 -4.73
C ILE A 42 -8.51 -12.28 -5.78
N PHE A 43 -9.02 -11.26 -6.48
CA PHE A 43 -9.91 -11.42 -7.62
C PHE A 43 -9.14 -11.37 -8.93
N VAL A 44 -9.42 -12.27 -9.84
CA VAL A 44 -8.90 -12.23 -11.20
C VAL A 44 -10.00 -11.67 -12.10
N GLN A 45 -9.70 -10.54 -12.74
CA GLN A 45 -10.62 -9.91 -13.69
C GLN A 45 -10.70 -10.76 -14.97
N LYS A 46 -11.93 -11.02 -15.44
CA LYS A 46 -12.20 -11.89 -16.58
C LYS A 46 -12.27 -11.07 -17.86
N ASP A 47 -11.11 -10.56 -18.32
CA ASP A 47 -11.01 -10.08 -19.69
C ASP A 47 -10.43 -11.18 -20.56
N SER A 48 -10.91 -11.28 -21.80
CA SER A 48 -10.60 -12.35 -22.77
C SER A 48 -9.12 -12.53 -23.13
N THR A 49 -8.23 -11.69 -22.60
CA THR A 49 -6.79 -11.73 -22.74
C THR A 49 -6.03 -12.06 -21.46
N CYS A 50 -6.71 -12.12 -20.32
CA CYS A 50 -6.11 -12.45 -19.03
C CYS A 50 -6.19 -13.95 -18.75
N PHE A 51 -5.15 -14.47 -18.12
CA PHE A 51 -4.98 -15.88 -17.79
C PHE A 51 -6.07 -16.40 -16.84
N PRO A 52 -6.81 -17.43 -17.20
CA PRO A 52 -7.73 -18.07 -16.26
C PRO A 52 -6.94 -18.99 -15.31
N TYR A 53 -6.51 -18.48 -14.17
CA TYR A 53 -5.85 -19.30 -13.16
C TYR A 53 -6.78 -19.58 -11.99
N HIS A 54 -7.25 -20.83 -11.92
CA HIS A 54 -7.72 -21.45 -10.69
C HIS A 54 -6.49 -22.04 -9.97
N LEU A 55 -5.85 -21.29 -9.08
CA LEU A 55 -4.86 -21.83 -8.16
C LEU A 55 -5.60 -22.51 -7.00
N LYS A 56 -6.01 -23.75 -7.18
CA LYS A 56 -6.31 -24.65 -6.07
C LYS A 56 -4.99 -25.25 -5.60
N LEU A 57 -4.43 -24.73 -4.52
CA LEU A 57 -3.43 -25.44 -3.73
C LEU A 57 -4.21 -26.43 -2.84
N ASN A 58 -4.36 -27.66 -3.30
CA ASN A 58 -4.84 -28.73 -2.45
C ASN A 58 -3.70 -29.15 -1.51
N HIS A 59 -3.73 -28.65 -0.29
CA HIS A 59 -3.10 -29.33 0.83
C HIS A 59 -4.09 -30.34 1.39
N HIS A 60 -3.79 -31.58 1.25
CA HIS A 60 -4.29 -32.84 1.79
C HIS A 60 -4.84 -33.78 0.71
N ASN A 61 -3.96 -34.65 0.21
CA ASN A 61 -4.35 -36.01 -0.11
C ASN A 61 -3.51 -36.96 0.76
N ILE A 62 -4.09 -37.37 1.86
CA ILE A 62 -3.70 -38.57 2.59
C ILE A 62 -4.00 -39.74 1.67
N ILE A 63 -2.95 -40.46 1.28
CA ILE A 63 -2.97 -41.61 0.38
C ILE A 63 -3.77 -42.73 1.04
N LYS A 64 -4.92 -43.12 0.44
CA LYS A 64 -5.52 -44.44 0.63
C LYS A 64 -5.50 -45.17 -0.71
N GLY A 65 -4.80 -46.29 -0.76
CA GLY A 65 -4.89 -47.24 -1.89
C GLY A 65 -3.53 -47.47 -2.58
N GLY A 66 -2.92 -48.61 -2.32
CA GLY A 66 -1.60 -49.01 -2.78
C GLY A 66 -1.46 -49.11 -4.30
N LYS A 67 -0.67 -48.24 -4.85
CA LYS A 67 0.32 -48.49 -5.94
C LYS A 67 1.57 -47.76 -5.49
N GLN A 68 2.69 -48.48 -5.35
CA GLN A 68 3.99 -47.88 -5.17
C GLN A 68 4.30 -47.00 -6.37
N VAL A 69 3.98 -45.74 -6.29
CA VAL A 69 4.56 -44.72 -7.12
C VAL A 69 6.01 -44.60 -6.61
N GLN A 70 6.97 -45.04 -7.41
CA GLN A 70 8.37 -44.66 -7.20
C GLN A 70 8.39 -43.15 -7.13
N ASN A 71 8.45 -42.59 -5.91
CA ASN A 71 8.60 -41.17 -5.67
C ASN A 71 9.97 -40.77 -6.22
N ASN A 72 10.03 -40.38 -7.47
CA ASN A 72 11.21 -39.79 -8.06
C ASN A 72 11.47 -38.50 -7.29
N ILE A 73 12.56 -38.47 -6.49
CA ILE A 73 12.98 -37.30 -5.69
C ILE A 73 12.95 -36.03 -6.50
N THR A 74 13.31 -36.10 -7.78
CA THR A 74 13.28 -34.96 -8.71
C THR A 74 11.86 -34.42 -8.91
N THR A 75 10.87 -35.30 -9.06
CA THR A 75 9.44 -34.88 -9.18
C THR A 75 8.94 -34.24 -7.90
N LEU A 76 9.34 -34.77 -6.76
CA LEU A 76 9.02 -34.19 -5.44
C LEU A 76 9.66 -32.80 -5.29
N LEU A 77 10.93 -32.65 -5.62
CA LEU A 77 11.64 -31.35 -5.57
C LEU A 77 11.07 -30.32 -6.54
N LEU A 78 10.57 -30.76 -7.69
CA LEU A 78 9.89 -29.89 -8.64
C LEU A 78 8.48 -29.52 -8.20
N GLY A 79 7.85 -30.28 -7.29
CA GLY A 79 6.45 -30.09 -6.90
C GLY A 79 5.46 -30.26 -8.03
N ILE A 80 5.80 -31.06 -9.07
CA ILE A 80 4.96 -31.36 -10.25
C ILE A 80 4.68 -32.86 -10.22
N GLN A 81 3.41 -33.23 -10.05
CA GLN A 81 3.03 -34.64 -9.85
C GLN A 81 2.77 -35.41 -11.16
N ASP A 82 2.43 -34.70 -12.25
CA ASP A 82 1.93 -35.31 -13.48
C ASP A 82 3.03 -35.43 -14.55
N VAL A 83 4.29 -35.52 -14.17
CA VAL A 83 5.42 -35.67 -15.10
C VAL A 83 6.42 -36.72 -14.61
N GLU A 84 6.95 -37.45 -15.54
CA GLU A 84 8.14 -38.27 -15.39
C GLU A 84 9.33 -37.47 -15.88
N VAL A 85 10.36 -37.28 -15.05
CA VAL A 85 11.62 -36.64 -15.46
C VAL A 85 12.49 -37.66 -16.15
N THR A 86 12.83 -37.40 -17.42
CA THR A 86 13.62 -38.30 -18.28
C THR A 86 15.07 -37.88 -18.38
N GLY A 87 15.42 -36.63 -18.07
CA GLY A 87 16.77 -36.13 -18.06
C GLY A 87 16.91 -34.78 -17.41
N VAL A 88 18.09 -34.43 -16.95
CA VAL A 88 18.46 -33.12 -16.43
C VAL A 88 19.82 -32.74 -16.95
N SER A 89 19.92 -31.56 -17.57
CA SER A 89 21.18 -30.96 -17.94
C SER A 89 21.37 -29.63 -17.25
N GLU A 90 22.60 -29.36 -16.80
CA GLU A 90 22.94 -28.14 -16.07
C GLU A 90 24.13 -27.45 -16.73
N GLU A 91 23.94 -26.18 -17.07
CA GLU A 91 24.96 -25.29 -17.59
C GLU A 91 25.23 -24.17 -16.56
N ARG A 92 26.17 -23.24 -16.88
CA ARG A 92 26.58 -22.17 -15.95
C ARG A 92 25.40 -21.35 -15.41
N ARG A 93 24.39 -21.03 -16.24
CA ARG A 93 23.23 -20.20 -15.88
C ARG A 93 21.87 -20.83 -16.19
N LEU A 94 21.85 -22.08 -16.59
CA LEU A 94 20.70 -22.76 -17.13
C LEU A 94 20.57 -24.16 -16.57
N ILE A 95 19.34 -24.55 -16.20
CA ILE A 95 18.96 -25.93 -15.93
C ILE A 95 17.84 -26.28 -16.91
N THR A 96 18.05 -27.34 -17.69
CA THR A 96 17.02 -27.91 -18.57
C THR A 96 16.59 -29.24 -18.00
N ILE A 97 15.30 -29.45 -17.83
CA ILE A 97 14.71 -30.67 -17.30
C ILE A 97 13.83 -31.25 -18.40
N ASP A 98 14.24 -32.40 -18.91
CA ASP A 98 13.46 -33.17 -19.86
C ASP A 98 12.41 -33.97 -19.14
N CYS A 99 11.15 -33.84 -19.55
CA CYS A 99 10.04 -34.52 -18.90
C CYS A 99 8.95 -34.92 -19.88
N LYS A 100 8.18 -35.91 -19.47
CA LYS A 100 7.08 -36.45 -20.22
C LYS A 100 5.84 -36.49 -19.31
N PRO A 101 4.67 -35.99 -19.76
CA PRO A 101 3.44 -36.03 -18.97
C PRO A 101 3.02 -37.48 -18.67
N VAL A 102 2.61 -37.74 -17.45
CA VAL A 102 1.99 -39.00 -17.04
C VAL A 102 0.49 -38.75 -16.94
N HIS A 103 -0.29 -39.39 -17.83
CA HIS A 103 -1.75 -39.22 -17.89
C HIS A 103 -2.41 -40.44 -18.53
N ASP A 104 -3.70 -40.60 -18.24
CA ASP A 104 -4.53 -41.59 -18.89
C ASP A 104 -4.89 -41.11 -20.33
N ARG A 105 -4.97 -42.06 -21.25
CA ARG A 105 -5.31 -41.79 -22.68
C ARG A 105 -6.83 -41.67 -22.87
N VAL A 106 -7.50 -40.82 -22.09
CA VAL A 106 -8.95 -40.66 -22.15
C VAL A 106 -9.31 -39.47 -23.04
N CYS A 107 -10.14 -39.68 -24.02
CA CYS A 107 -10.64 -38.65 -24.91
C CYS A 107 -11.49 -37.62 -24.14
N PRO A 108 -11.18 -36.31 -24.14
CA PRO A 108 -11.96 -35.32 -23.44
C PRO A 108 -13.31 -35.00 -24.08
N HIS A 109 -13.60 -35.52 -25.30
CA HIS A 109 -14.82 -35.26 -26.02
C HIS A 109 -15.89 -36.36 -25.78
N CYS A 110 -15.48 -37.67 -25.76
CA CYS A 110 -16.42 -38.78 -25.63
C CYS A 110 -16.13 -39.72 -24.45
N GLY A 111 -15.04 -39.46 -23.68
CA GLY A 111 -14.66 -40.30 -22.55
C GLY A 111 -14.01 -41.63 -22.90
N SER A 112 -13.83 -41.96 -24.18
CA SER A 112 -13.23 -43.21 -24.63
C SER A 112 -11.72 -43.27 -24.32
N SER A 113 -11.23 -44.47 -23.98
CA SER A 113 -9.82 -44.80 -23.85
C SER A 113 -9.23 -45.35 -25.15
N HIS A 114 -10.03 -45.58 -26.20
CA HIS A 114 -9.59 -46.09 -27.51
C HIS A 114 -8.97 -44.96 -28.35
N ALA A 115 -7.70 -44.67 -28.10
CA ALA A 115 -6.97 -43.65 -28.84
C ALA A 115 -5.59 -44.16 -29.28
N TRP A 116 -5.19 -43.79 -30.47
CA TRP A 116 -3.81 -44.04 -30.97
C TRP A 116 -2.96 -42.80 -30.95
N VAL A 117 -1.65 -42.99 -30.92
CA VAL A 117 -0.67 -41.90 -31.00
C VAL A 117 -0.71 -41.33 -32.40
N HIS A 118 -0.99 -40.03 -32.52
CA HIS A 118 -0.90 -39.28 -33.76
C HIS A 118 0.55 -38.81 -34.02
N ASP A 119 1.11 -38.02 -33.10
CA ASP A 119 2.48 -37.54 -33.15
C ASP A 119 3.02 -37.16 -31.77
N HIS A 120 4.30 -36.78 -31.71
CA HIS A 120 4.95 -36.22 -30.57
C HIS A 120 5.38 -34.78 -30.85
N ARG A 121 5.20 -33.91 -29.88
CA ARG A 121 5.65 -32.51 -29.94
C ARG A 121 6.44 -32.14 -28.71
N GLU A 122 7.43 -31.28 -28.87
CA GLU A 122 8.14 -30.69 -27.76
C GLU A 122 7.57 -29.31 -27.45
N GLN A 123 7.38 -29.02 -26.16
CA GLN A 123 7.06 -27.71 -25.66
C GLN A 123 8.08 -27.32 -24.61
N VAL A 124 8.72 -26.18 -24.79
CA VAL A 124 9.64 -25.61 -23.79
C VAL A 124 8.88 -24.63 -22.94
N LEU A 125 8.86 -24.88 -21.63
CA LEU A 125 8.21 -24.05 -20.64
C LEU A 125 9.27 -23.45 -19.70
N ARG A 126 9.21 -22.16 -19.46
CA ARG A 126 10.02 -21.53 -18.44
C ARG A 126 9.42 -21.78 -17.05
N ASP A 127 10.28 -22.09 -16.08
CA ASP A 127 9.88 -22.42 -14.72
C ASP A 127 10.53 -21.48 -13.68
N ALA A 128 10.12 -21.62 -12.40
CA ALA A 128 10.71 -20.87 -11.30
C ALA A 128 12.23 -21.12 -11.22
N PRO A 129 13.05 -20.09 -10.92
CA PRO A 129 14.50 -20.24 -10.88
C PRO A 129 14.92 -21.19 -9.75
N MET A 130 15.99 -21.95 -10.00
CA MET A 130 16.64 -22.83 -9.02
C MET A 130 18.11 -22.44 -8.86
N ARG A 131 18.60 -22.30 -7.63
CA ARG A 131 20.03 -22.01 -7.35
C ARG A 131 20.56 -20.81 -8.17
N ARG A 132 19.74 -19.77 -8.34
CA ARG A 132 20.01 -18.58 -9.18
C ARG A 132 20.24 -18.88 -10.67
N LYS A 133 19.78 -20.03 -11.17
CA LYS A 133 19.79 -20.40 -12.57
C LYS A 133 18.38 -20.36 -13.14
N HIS A 134 18.26 -20.02 -14.42
CA HIS A 134 17.00 -20.13 -15.14
C HIS A 134 16.67 -21.60 -15.35
N VAL A 135 15.40 -21.95 -15.24
CA VAL A 135 14.92 -23.33 -15.39
C VAL A 135 13.98 -23.42 -16.59
N PHE A 136 14.22 -24.39 -17.44
CA PHE A 136 13.33 -24.76 -18.54
C PHE A 136 12.90 -26.22 -18.40
N LEU A 137 11.60 -26.44 -18.57
CA LEU A 137 11.03 -27.77 -18.73
C LEU A 137 10.83 -28.03 -20.21
N ARG A 138 11.55 -29.02 -20.77
CA ARG A 138 11.35 -29.51 -22.11
C ARG A 138 10.38 -30.68 -22.03
N VAL A 139 9.11 -30.42 -22.39
CA VAL A 139 8.02 -31.37 -22.23
C VAL A 139 7.73 -32.06 -23.56
N LYS A 140 7.96 -33.37 -23.59
CA LYS A 140 7.59 -34.21 -24.75
C LYS A 140 6.11 -34.59 -24.64
N LYS A 141 5.25 -33.89 -25.37
CA LYS A 141 3.78 -34.08 -25.40
C LYS A 141 3.43 -35.10 -26.48
N THR A 142 2.42 -35.92 -26.24
CA THR A 142 1.84 -36.84 -27.19
C THR A 142 0.45 -36.36 -27.58
N ARG A 143 0.16 -36.31 -28.90
CA ARG A 143 -1.19 -36.09 -29.43
C ARG A 143 -1.79 -37.43 -29.81
N TYR A 144 -3.07 -37.54 -29.58
CA TYR A 144 -3.85 -38.76 -29.83
C TYR A 144 -5.02 -38.46 -30.79
N ASP A 145 -5.36 -39.44 -31.61
CA ASP A 145 -6.60 -39.46 -32.36
C ASP A 145 -7.55 -40.50 -31.71
N CYS A 146 -8.74 -40.07 -31.30
CA CYS A 146 -9.74 -40.93 -30.75
C CYS A 146 -10.38 -41.81 -31.85
N LYS A 147 -10.44 -43.13 -31.64
CA LYS A 147 -11.06 -44.04 -32.58
C LYS A 147 -12.55 -43.93 -32.65
N ASP A 148 -13.18 -43.56 -31.50
CA ASP A 148 -14.65 -43.65 -31.41
C ASP A 148 -15.34 -42.34 -31.89
N CYS A 149 -14.73 -41.17 -31.68
CA CYS A 149 -15.31 -39.90 -32.14
C CYS A 149 -14.48 -39.12 -33.14
N GLY A 150 -13.31 -39.62 -33.55
CA GLY A 150 -12.40 -38.95 -34.51
C GLY A 150 -11.70 -37.69 -33.97
N ALA A 151 -11.96 -37.30 -32.72
CA ALA A 151 -11.39 -36.07 -32.16
C ALA A 151 -9.88 -36.23 -31.93
N ARG A 152 -9.12 -35.18 -32.30
CA ARG A 152 -7.71 -35.07 -31.96
C ARG A 152 -7.52 -34.33 -30.66
N PHE A 153 -6.75 -34.89 -29.73
CA PHE A 153 -6.50 -34.30 -28.45
C PHE A 153 -5.08 -34.52 -27.93
N GLU A 154 -4.69 -33.68 -26.99
CA GLU A 154 -3.49 -33.84 -26.15
C GLU A 154 -3.86 -33.73 -24.67
N ALA A 155 -3.11 -34.40 -23.83
CA ALA A 155 -3.34 -34.26 -22.40
C ALA A 155 -3.01 -32.85 -21.92
N PRO A 156 -3.89 -32.21 -21.15
CA PRO A 156 -3.59 -30.92 -20.56
C PRO A 156 -2.46 -31.05 -19.54
N LEU A 157 -1.56 -30.07 -19.50
CA LEU A 157 -0.56 -29.98 -18.45
C LEU A 157 -1.19 -29.32 -17.21
N SER A 158 -1.19 -30.00 -16.06
CA SER A 158 -1.74 -29.44 -14.80
C SER A 158 -0.95 -28.21 -14.35
N PHE A 159 0.36 -28.19 -14.61
CA PHE A 159 1.31 -27.17 -14.18
C PHE A 159 1.50 -26.01 -15.17
N ALA A 160 0.86 -26.03 -16.32
CA ALA A 160 0.92 -24.94 -17.30
C ALA A 160 -0.46 -24.73 -17.95
N ALA A 161 -0.76 -23.51 -18.36
CA ALA A 161 -1.98 -23.23 -19.13
C ALA A 161 -1.75 -23.50 -20.61
N LYS A 162 -2.82 -23.92 -21.31
CA LYS A 162 -2.79 -24.19 -22.75
C LYS A 162 -2.23 -22.98 -23.53
N GLY A 163 -1.26 -23.21 -24.42
CA GLY A 163 -0.66 -22.17 -25.25
C GLY A 163 0.28 -21.20 -24.53
N LYS A 164 0.61 -21.43 -23.26
CA LYS A 164 1.54 -20.60 -22.51
C LYS A 164 2.91 -21.25 -22.43
N GLN A 165 3.95 -20.39 -22.35
CA GLN A 165 5.37 -20.80 -22.27
C GLN A 165 5.93 -20.65 -20.85
N MET A 166 5.07 -20.55 -19.84
CA MET A 166 5.43 -20.41 -18.43
C MET A 166 4.63 -21.37 -17.58
N THR A 167 5.27 -21.93 -16.55
CA THR A 167 4.59 -22.76 -15.57
C THR A 167 3.75 -21.90 -14.61
N LYS A 168 2.74 -22.50 -14.01
CA LYS A 168 1.97 -21.87 -12.93
C LYS A 168 2.88 -21.53 -11.73
N ARG A 169 3.91 -22.34 -11.47
CA ARG A 169 4.88 -22.16 -10.40
C ARG A 169 5.75 -20.92 -10.64
N LEU A 170 6.19 -20.65 -11.87
CA LEU A 170 6.90 -19.41 -12.19
C LEU A 170 6.02 -18.19 -11.95
N ILE A 171 4.76 -18.26 -12.32
CA ILE A 171 3.81 -17.15 -12.10
C ILE A 171 3.61 -16.91 -10.60
N ALA A 172 3.42 -17.98 -9.80
CA ALA A 172 3.32 -17.87 -8.35
C ALA A 172 4.58 -17.27 -7.72
N TYR A 173 5.77 -17.71 -8.19
CA TYR A 173 7.04 -17.15 -7.77
C TYR A 173 7.15 -15.65 -8.08
N VAL A 174 6.77 -15.22 -9.29
CA VAL A 174 6.78 -13.79 -9.67
C VAL A 174 5.84 -12.98 -8.78
N VAL A 175 4.64 -13.49 -8.50
CA VAL A 175 3.66 -12.83 -7.62
C VAL A 175 4.19 -12.69 -6.20
N ASP A 176 4.81 -13.72 -5.66
CA ASP A 176 5.39 -13.67 -4.31
C ASP A 176 6.61 -12.74 -4.25
N ALA A 177 7.55 -12.89 -5.18
CA ALA A 177 8.73 -12.03 -5.25
C ALA A 177 8.39 -10.55 -5.56
N PHE A 178 7.21 -10.28 -6.12
CA PHE A 178 6.72 -8.91 -6.31
C PHE A 178 6.42 -8.20 -4.99
N ARG A 179 6.32 -8.92 -3.88
CA ARG A 179 6.17 -8.35 -2.52
C ARG A 179 7.48 -7.81 -1.95
N ASP A 180 8.63 -8.22 -2.49
CA ASP A 180 9.93 -7.76 -2.00
C ASP A 180 10.21 -6.32 -2.41
N ILE A 181 10.98 -5.59 -1.59
CA ILE A 181 11.46 -4.24 -1.93
C ILE A 181 12.63 -4.38 -2.90
N ARG A 182 12.30 -4.62 -4.16
CA ARG A 182 13.28 -4.80 -5.26
C ARG A 182 12.73 -4.24 -6.57
N SER A 183 13.61 -3.96 -7.51
CA SER A 183 13.20 -3.48 -8.83
C SER A 183 12.58 -4.59 -9.67
N VAL A 184 11.63 -4.22 -10.55
CA VAL A 184 11.04 -5.17 -11.51
C VAL A 184 12.09 -5.69 -12.47
N SER A 185 13.11 -4.87 -12.81
CA SER A 185 14.21 -5.27 -13.68
C SER A 185 15.10 -6.35 -13.06
N GLU A 186 15.35 -6.29 -11.73
CA GLU A 186 16.08 -7.36 -11.03
C GLU A 186 15.28 -8.65 -11.01
N LEU A 187 13.98 -8.58 -10.70
CA LEU A 187 13.10 -9.73 -10.75
C LEU A 187 13.06 -10.34 -12.16
N ALA A 188 12.95 -9.48 -13.20
CA ALA A 188 12.97 -9.91 -14.59
C ALA A 188 14.25 -10.68 -14.97
N LYS A 189 15.41 -10.17 -14.54
CA LYS A 189 16.72 -10.83 -14.73
C LYS A 189 16.79 -12.18 -14.00
N GLU A 190 16.28 -12.24 -12.77
CA GLU A 190 16.31 -13.45 -11.96
C GLU A 190 15.46 -14.56 -12.56
N VAL A 191 14.23 -14.24 -12.99
CA VAL A 191 13.31 -15.24 -13.56
C VAL A 191 13.50 -15.44 -15.07
N GLY A 192 14.31 -14.60 -15.72
CA GLY A 192 14.62 -14.67 -17.15
C GLY A 192 13.44 -14.36 -18.05
N ILE A 193 12.49 -13.50 -17.64
CA ILE A 193 11.40 -12.99 -18.49
C ILE A 193 11.49 -11.47 -18.61
N SER A 194 10.78 -10.89 -19.58
CA SER A 194 10.75 -9.43 -19.73
C SER A 194 9.99 -8.75 -18.59
N THR A 195 10.36 -7.50 -18.29
CA THR A 195 9.60 -6.64 -17.35
C THR A 195 8.14 -6.49 -17.79
N THR A 196 7.87 -6.42 -19.10
CA THR A 196 6.52 -6.40 -19.65
C THR A 196 5.73 -7.66 -19.29
N SER A 197 6.37 -8.84 -19.30
CA SER A 197 5.73 -10.10 -18.90
C SER A 197 5.38 -10.10 -17.42
N ILE A 198 6.27 -9.56 -16.56
CA ILE A 198 5.97 -9.38 -15.12
C ILE A 198 4.76 -8.46 -14.93
N PHE A 199 4.74 -7.30 -15.62
CA PHE A 199 3.60 -6.39 -15.51
C PHE A 199 2.29 -6.99 -16.03
N ARG A 200 2.33 -7.84 -17.07
CA ARG A 200 1.13 -8.59 -17.52
C ARG A 200 0.63 -9.56 -16.45
N ILE A 201 1.54 -10.26 -15.77
CA ILE A 201 1.16 -11.14 -14.65
C ILE A 201 0.53 -10.32 -13.53
N VAL A 202 1.17 -9.21 -13.14
CA VAL A 202 0.69 -8.32 -12.06
C VAL A 202 -0.62 -7.63 -12.43
N ALA A 203 -0.81 -7.23 -13.68
CA ALA A 203 -2.05 -6.59 -14.15
C ALA A 203 -3.29 -7.52 -14.03
N CYS A 204 -3.08 -8.83 -14.07
CA CYS A 204 -4.14 -9.81 -13.83
C CYS A 204 -4.51 -9.96 -12.33
N LEU A 205 -3.73 -9.37 -11.43
CA LEU A 205 -3.98 -9.40 -10.01
C LEU A 205 -4.86 -8.22 -9.62
N PHE A 206 -6.06 -8.51 -9.19
CA PHE A 206 -6.90 -7.50 -8.55
C PHE A 206 -6.72 -7.59 -7.03
N VAL A 207 -6.18 -6.53 -6.45
CA VAL A 207 -6.10 -6.38 -5.00
C VAL A 207 -7.29 -5.52 -4.56
N PRO A 208 -8.33 -6.14 -3.96
CA PRO A 208 -9.49 -5.39 -3.49
C PRO A 208 -9.06 -4.45 -2.36
N ARG A 209 -9.76 -3.33 -2.22
CA ARG A 209 -9.64 -2.54 -0.99
C ARG A 209 -10.11 -3.36 0.20
N GLN A 210 -9.56 -3.07 1.37
CA GLN A 210 -10.11 -3.57 2.62
C GLN A 210 -11.39 -2.82 2.98
N ARG A 211 -12.21 -3.39 3.86
CA ARG A 211 -13.36 -2.66 4.42
C ARG A 211 -12.86 -1.46 5.22
N LEU A 212 -13.67 -0.40 5.25
CA LEU A 212 -13.39 0.76 6.09
C LEU A 212 -13.40 0.33 7.57
N PRO A 213 -12.36 0.71 8.33
CA PRO A 213 -12.25 0.37 9.74
C PRO A 213 -13.06 1.34 10.61
N ARG A 214 -13.21 1.03 11.88
CA ARG A 214 -13.79 1.90 12.88
C ARG A 214 -12.96 3.18 13.09
N VAL A 215 -11.63 3.03 13.15
CA VAL A 215 -10.66 4.13 13.19
C VAL A 215 -10.00 4.27 11.83
N PHE A 216 -10.44 5.24 11.07
CA PHE A 216 -10.03 5.46 9.69
C PHE A 216 -9.04 6.60 9.59
N CYS A 217 -7.84 6.30 9.10
CA CYS A 217 -6.75 7.24 8.88
C CYS A 217 -6.59 7.58 7.40
N ILE A 218 -6.46 8.87 7.09
CA ILE A 218 -6.20 9.37 5.74
C ILE A 218 -5.02 10.35 5.76
N ASP A 219 -4.09 10.19 4.82
CA ASP A 219 -2.94 11.08 4.67
C ASP A 219 -2.43 11.08 3.23
N GLU A 220 -1.64 12.09 2.85
CA GLU A 220 -1.06 12.22 1.52
C GLU A 220 0.44 11.92 1.49
N PHE A 221 0.89 11.35 0.37
CA PHE A 221 2.32 11.18 0.13
C PHE A 221 2.72 11.55 -1.30
N LYS A 222 3.99 11.89 -1.47
CA LYS A 222 4.55 12.18 -2.79
C LYS A 222 4.92 10.88 -3.52
N GLY A 223 3.99 10.36 -4.33
CA GLY A 223 4.17 9.12 -5.09
C GLY A 223 4.69 9.32 -6.50
N ASP A 224 4.35 10.44 -7.17
CA ASP A 224 4.71 10.75 -8.57
C ASP A 224 4.35 9.61 -9.55
N SER A 225 3.15 9.06 -9.44
CA SER A 225 2.63 7.99 -10.30
C SER A 225 1.26 8.35 -10.88
N GLY A 226 0.90 7.80 -12.03
CA GLY A 226 -0.40 8.03 -12.66
C GLY A 226 -0.67 9.49 -13.06
N GLY A 227 0.38 10.28 -13.35
CA GLY A 227 0.25 11.69 -13.71
C GLY A 227 -0.01 12.63 -12.51
N SER A 228 -0.18 12.11 -11.28
CA SER A 228 -0.34 12.92 -10.08
C SER A 228 0.92 12.89 -9.21
N LYS A 229 1.31 14.07 -8.72
CA LYS A 229 2.45 14.22 -7.80
C LYS A 229 2.16 13.63 -6.42
N TYR A 230 0.94 13.76 -5.95
CA TYR A 230 0.52 13.32 -4.63
C TYR A 230 -0.58 12.26 -4.74
N GLN A 231 -0.43 11.18 -4.01
CA GLN A 231 -1.38 10.11 -3.80
C GLN A 231 -1.91 10.15 -2.36
N THR A 232 -3.01 9.46 -2.11
CA THR A 232 -3.62 9.38 -0.78
C THR A 232 -3.54 7.95 -0.25
N THR A 233 -3.09 7.80 0.99
CA THR A 233 -3.12 6.55 1.75
C THR A 233 -4.36 6.51 2.62
N LEU A 234 -5.07 5.39 2.60
CA LEU A 234 -6.16 5.05 3.49
C LEU A 234 -5.70 3.91 4.39
N ALA A 235 -5.82 4.07 5.70
CA ALA A 235 -5.33 3.09 6.65
C ALA A 235 -6.30 2.84 7.81
N ASP A 236 -6.13 1.69 8.44
CA ASP A 236 -6.77 1.28 9.68
C ASP A 236 -5.86 1.67 10.84
N GLY A 237 -6.32 2.61 11.67
CA GLY A 237 -5.55 3.14 12.81
C GLY A 237 -5.40 2.13 13.96
N GLU A 238 -6.33 1.18 14.10
CA GLU A 238 -6.29 0.14 15.14
C GLU A 238 -5.43 -1.05 14.71
N ALA A 239 -5.73 -1.59 13.53
CA ALA A 239 -5.03 -2.77 13.04
C ALA A 239 -3.69 -2.46 12.38
N HIS A 240 -3.31 -1.18 12.27
CA HIS A 240 -2.07 -0.73 11.64
C HIS A 240 -1.84 -1.37 10.26
N ARG A 241 -2.83 -1.24 9.37
CA ARG A 241 -2.79 -1.80 8.00
C ARG A 241 -3.29 -0.78 6.98
N ILE A 242 -2.81 -0.91 5.74
CA ILE A 242 -3.33 -0.12 4.63
C ILE A 242 -4.68 -0.68 4.18
N VAL A 243 -5.67 0.19 4.08
CA VAL A 243 -7.00 -0.09 3.51
C VAL A 243 -6.94 0.02 1.99
N ASP A 244 -6.39 1.13 1.49
CA ASP A 244 -6.20 1.37 0.06
C ASP A 244 -5.19 2.50 -0.19
N ILE A 245 -4.81 2.67 -1.46
CA ILE A 245 -4.02 3.79 -1.96
C ILE A 245 -4.74 4.38 -3.17
N LEU A 246 -4.96 5.70 -3.16
CA LEU A 246 -5.68 6.40 -4.21
C LEU A 246 -4.73 7.19 -5.12
N PRO A 247 -5.07 7.36 -6.41
CA PRO A 247 -4.18 7.95 -7.40
C PRO A 247 -3.92 9.44 -7.18
N THR A 248 -4.80 10.13 -6.49
CA THR A 248 -4.73 11.58 -6.28
C THR A 248 -5.18 11.97 -4.87
N ARG A 249 -4.99 13.24 -4.52
CA ARG A 249 -5.56 13.88 -3.32
C ARG A 249 -6.69 14.86 -3.64
N TYR A 250 -7.14 14.90 -4.90
CA TYR A 250 -8.14 15.87 -5.31
C TYR A 250 -9.53 15.50 -4.79
N GLY A 251 -10.25 16.50 -4.26
CA GLY A 251 -11.58 16.31 -3.65
C GLY A 251 -12.59 15.60 -4.55
N LYS A 252 -12.55 15.88 -5.87
CA LYS A 252 -13.43 15.20 -6.85
C LYS A 252 -13.17 13.68 -6.93
N ASP A 253 -11.90 13.27 -6.89
CA ASP A 253 -11.52 11.86 -7.04
C ASP A 253 -11.79 11.12 -5.73
N LEU A 254 -11.53 11.76 -4.58
CA LEU A 254 -11.89 11.24 -3.27
C LEU A 254 -13.41 11.10 -3.13
N ALA A 255 -14.17 12.10 -3.58
CA ALA A 255 -15.64 12.05 -3.57
C ALA A 255 -16.18 10.90 -4.45
N ALA A 256 -15.62 10.70 -5.65
CA ALA A 256 -15.99 9.58 -6.52
C ALA A 256 -15.69 8.22 -5.85
N TYR A 257 -14.53 8.09 -5.22
CA TYR A 257 -14.14 6.88 -4.51
C TYR A 257 -15.08 6.57 -3.33
N PHE A 258 -15.31 7.53 -2.43
CA PHE A 258 -16.15 7.29 -1.25
C PHE A 258 -17.65 7.18 -1.60
N SER A 259 -18.12 7.79 -2.69
CA SER A 259 -19.48 7.57 -3.20
C SER A 259 -19.71 6.13 -3.67
N SER A 260 -18.67 5.44 -4.12
CA SER A 260 -18.75 4.04 -4.57
C SER A 260 -18.83 3.03 -3.40
N ILE A 261 -18.57 3.48 -2.17
CA ILE A 261 -18.61 2.64 -0.98
C ILE A 261 -20.02 2.68 -0.39
N ASP A 262 -20.53 1.52 0.04
CA ASP A 262 -21.84 1.41 0.64
C ASP A 262 -21.97 2.35 1.87
N ARG A 263 -23.18 2.92 2.03
CA ARG A 263 -23.44 3.87 3.13
C ARG A 263 -23.35 3.20 4.50
N ALA A 264 -23.77 1.93 4.60
CA ALA A 264 -23.70 1.21 5.86
C ALA A 264 -22.23 0.99 6.28
N GLU A 265 -21.35 0.69 5.32
CA GLU A 265 -19.92 0.57 5.58
C GLU A 265 -19.30 1.90 6.03
N ARG A 266 -19.65 3.01 5.37
CA ARG A 266 -19.17 4.34 5.76
C ARG A 266 -19.64 4.76 7.15
N ARG A 267 -20.87 4.39 7.55
CA ARG A 267 -21.40 4.64 8.89
C ARG A 267 -20.67 3.89 10.00
N GLY A 268 -19.97 2.81 9.69
CA GLY A 268 -19.13 2.07 10.63
C GLY A 268 -17.83 2.78 11.00
N VAL A 269 -17.49 3.91 10.35
CA VAL A 269 -16.36 4.75 10.74
C VAL A 269 -16.78 5.65 11.87
N GLU A 270 -16.21 5.44 13.06
CA GLU A 270 -16.49 6.23 14.27
C GLU A 270 -15.48 7.37 14.43
N ILE A 271 -14.22 7.14 14.09
CA ILE A 271 -13.11 8.10 14.23
C ILE A 271 -12.43 8.29 12.87
N PHE A 272 -12.30 9.55 12.46
CA PHE A 272 -11.64 9.97 11.24
C PHE A 272 -10.39 10.76 11.59
N VAL A 273 -9.20 10.19 11.30
CA VAL A 273 -7.90 10.80 11.60
C VAL A 273 -7.29 11.36 10.32
N SER A 274 -6.92 12.64 10.34
CA SER A 274 -6.23 13.29 9.20
C SER A 274 -5.21 14.34 9.65
N ASP A 275 -4.49 14.89 8.66
CA ASP A 275 -3.79 16.16 8.82
C ASP A 275 -4.78 17.36 8.69
N MET A 276 -4.26 18.59 8.88
CA MET A 276 -5.04 19.83 8.77
C MET A 276 -5.30 20.22 7.31
N CYS A 277 -5.81 19.29 6.49
CA CYS A 277 -6.12 19.50 5.08
C CYS A 277 -7.61 19.74 4.86
N GLY A 278 -7.99 20.90 4.32
CA GLY A 278 -9.39 21.24 4.07
C GLY A 278 -10.10 20.26 3.13
N THR A 279 -9.38 19.58 2.24
CA THR A 279 -9.97 18.54 1.38
C THR A 279 -10.41 17.33 2.21
N PHE A 280 -9.61 16.91 3.19
CA PHE A 280 -9.96 15.78 4.06
C PHE A 280 -11.10 16.14 5.02
N LYS A 281 -11.15 17.39 5.52
CA LYS A 281 -12.29 17.88 6.29
C LYS A 281 -13.58 17.80 5.48
N GLY A 282 -13.57 18.30 4.22
CA GLY A 282 -14.73 18.20 3.35
C GLY A 282 -15.13 16.77 2.99
N VAL A 283 -14.18 15.83 2.95
CA VAL A 283 -14.47 14.38 2.80
C VAL A 283 -15.14 13.82 4.05
N GLN A 284 -14.63 14.15 5.24
CA GLN A 284 -15.22 13.73 6.51
C GLN A 284 -16.66 14.23 6.62
N GLU A 285 -16.89 15.52 6.43
CA GLU A 285 -18.22 16.15 6.53
C GLU A 285 -19.23 15.54 5.52
N ALA A 286 -18.79 15.25 4.30
CA ALA A 286 -19.68 14.74 3.25
C ALA A 286 -19.95 13.23 3.33
N PHE A 287 -18.99 12.42 3.74
CA PHE A 287 -19.08 10.96 3.66
C PHE A 287 -19.09 10.25 5.01
N PHE A 288 -18.60 10.90 6.06
CA PHE A 288 -18.49 10.36 7.43
C PHE A 288 -19.00 11.33 8.50
N PRO A 289 -20.17 11.98 8.31
CA PRO A 289 -20.63 13.06 9.18
C PRO A 289 -20.87 12.61 10.64
N GLN A 290 -21.05 11.30 10.88
CA GLN A 290 -21.22 10.74 12.21
C GLN A 290 -19.90 10.48 12.93
N SER A 291 -18.76 10.54 12.22
CA SER A 291 -17.45 10.25 12.83
C SER A 291 -16.88 11.46 13.55
N THR A 292 -16.17 11.21 14.64
CA THR A 292 -15.37 12.24 15.29
C THR A 292 -14.10 12.49 14.48
N HIS A 293 -13.90 13.74 14.04
CA HIS A 293 -12.69 14.11 13.32
C HIS A 293 -11.58 14.46 14.31
N VAL A 294 -10.45 13.80 14.18
CA VAL A 294 -9.25 13.95 15.02
C VAL A 294 -8.07 14.38 14.16
N ILE A 295 -7.38 15.44 14.59
CA ILE A 295 -6.15 15.90 13.95
C ILE A 295 -4.93 15.21 14.57
N ASP A 296 -4.04 14.69 13.73
CA ASP A 296 -2.74 14.18 14.17
C ASP A 296 -1.95 15.27 14.89
N ARG A 297 -1.51 14.95 16.12
CA ARG A 297 -0.80 15.90 17.03
C ARG A 297 0.43 16.52 16.41
N TYR A 298 1.18 15.78 15.62
CA TYR A 298 2.37 16.30 14.91
C TYR A 298 2.04 17.52 14.06
N HIS A 299 0.89 17.50 13.36
CA HIS A 299 0.52 18.55 12.41
C HIS A 299 0.19 19.89 13.07
N PHE A 300 -0.49 19.91 14.20
CA PHE A 300 -0.75 21.16 14.89
C PHE A 300 0.45 21.62 15.74
N ILE A 301 1.21 20.74 16.39
CA ILE A 301 2.48 21.09 17.04
C ILE A 301 3.45 21.74 16.04
N ARG A 302 3.50 21.24 14.82
CA ARG A 302 4.32 21.81 13.75
C ARG A 302 3.97 23.27 13.44
N GLN A 303 2.73 23.71 13.59
CA GLN A 303 2.35 25.12 13.39
C GLN A 303 3.04 26.03 14.41
N VAL A 304 3.11 25.61 15.68
CA VAL A 304 3.86 26.31 16.75
C VAL A 304 5.34 26.39 16.40
N HIS A 305 5.93 25.29 15.99
CA HIS A 305 7.33 25.24 15.57
C HIS A 305 7.60 26.16 14.36
N TRP A 306 6.68 26.25 13.40
CA TRP A 306 6.84 27.15 12.25
C TRP A 306 6.76 28.60 12.64
N ALA A 307 5.87 28.98 13.55
CA ALA A 307 5.79 30.35 14.07
C ALA A 307 7.11 30.77 14.73
N LEU A 308 7.61 29.96 15.67
CA LEU A 308 8.91 30.17 16.33
C LEU A 308 10.06 30.24 15.31
N GLU A 309 10.12 29.32 14.36
CA GLU A 309 11.18 29.28 13.33
C GLU A 309 11.13 30.51 12.43
N ASN A 310 9.96 31.06 12.13
CA ASN A 310 9.82 32.26 11.33
C ASN A 310 10.27 33.51 12.12
N VAL A 311 9.99 33.59 13.43
CA VAL A 311 10.56 34.63 14.30
C VAL A 311 12.08 34.54 14.30
N ARG A 312 12.64 33.34 14.55
CA ARG A 312 14.09 33.12 14.52
C ARG A 312 14.71 33.54 13.18
N LYS A 313 14.11 33.19 12.05
CA LYS A 313 14.57 33.58 10.72
C LYS A 313 14.57 35.11 10.49
N ARG A 314 13.54 35.79 11.02
CA ARG A 314 13.48 37.27 10.95
C ARG A 314 14.61 37.88 11.74
N GLU A 315 14.79 37.51 12.99
CA GLU A 315 15.81 38.04 13.88
C GLU A 315 17.23 37.74 13.38
N GLN A 316 17.44 36.53 12.88
CA GLN A 316 18.73 36.09 12.32
C GLN A 316 19.22 36.99 11.17
N LYS A 317 18.32 37.65 10.44
CA LYS A 317 18.74 38.59 9.37
C LYS A 317 19.50 39.84 9.91
N ARG A 318 19.28 40.19 11.20
CA ARG A 318 19.87 41.33 11.89
C ARG A 318 21.17 40.98 12.59
N MET A 319 21.55 39.70 12.61
CA MET A 319 22.71 39.16 13.31
C MET A 319 23.97 39.20 12.44
N THR A 320 25.15 39.16 13.06
CA THR A 320 26.43 38.98 12.39
C THR A 320 26.53 37.65 11.66
N ALA A 321 27.46 37.49 10.73
CA ALA A 321 27.64 36.24 9.97
C ALA A 321 27.93 35.04 10.87
N THR A 322 28.69 35.22 11.95
CA THR A 322 29.03 34.18 12.92
C THR A 322 27.79 33.75 13.73
N GLU A 323 27.05 34.70 14.30
CA GLU A 323 25.82 34.46 15.03
C GLU A 323 24.79 33.79 14.14
N ARG A 324 24.64 34.27 12.89
CA ARG A 324 23.71 33.67 11.90
C ARG A 324 24.01 32.19 11.66
N LYS A 325 25.27 31.82 11.52
CA LYS A 325 25.71 30.44 11.32
C LYS A 325 25.41 29.59 12.56
N TRP A 326 25.67 30.13 13.74
CA TRP A 326 25.41 29.47 15.01
C TRP A 326 23.91 29.22 15.23
N PHE A 327 23.06 30.23 15.08
CA PHE A 327 21.61 30.12 15.18
C PHE A 327 21.02 29.12 14.17
N LYS A 328 21.54 29.05 12.94
CA LYS A 328 21.10 28.06 11.95
C LYS A 328 21.43 26.61 12.36
N ARG A 329 22.60 26.39 12.96
CA ARG A 329 23.05 25.07 13.43
C ARG A 329 22.30 24.62 14.67
N SER A 330 22.05 25.53 15.60
CA SER A 330 21.36 25.24 16.88
C SER A 330 19.85 25.34 16.82
N ARG A 331 19.25 25.54 15.64
CA ARG A 331 17.79 25.74 15.47
C ARG A 331 16.92 24.62 16.04
N SER A 332 17.42 23.39 16.08
CA SER A 332 16.69 22.23 16.62
C SER A 332 16.47 22.35 18.12
N LEU A 333 17.39 22.99 18.85
CA LEU A 333 17.32 23.17 20.28
C LEU A 333 16.11 24.04 20.68
N LEU A 334 15.82 25.11 19.92
CA LEU A 334 14.66 25.96 20.17
C LEU A 334 13.31 25.22 19.99
N LYS A 335 13.27 24.17 19.16
CA LYS A 335 12.07 23.38 18.94
C LYS A 335 11.87 22.26 19.96
N LYS A 336 12.98 21.78 20.55
CA LYS A 336 12.96 20.74 21.57
C LYS A 336 12.25 21.28 22.83
N PRO A 337 11.36 20.50 23.46
CA PRO A 337 10.76 20.90 24.73
C PRO A 337 11.85 21.15 25.79
N ALA A 338 11.68 22.15 26.64
CA ALA A 338 12.68 22.50 27.65
C ALA A 338 13.02 21.34 28.60
N LYS A 339 12.01 20.51 28.93
CA LYS A 339 12.18 19.32 29.77
C LYS A 339 13.09 18.24 29.16
N ASP A 340 13.22 18.23 27.84
CA ASP A 340 14.00 17.22 27.09
C ASP A 340 15.41 17.73 26.76
N LEU A 341 15.77 18.97 27.13
CA LEU A 341 17.09 19.56 26.94
C LEU A 341 18.07 19.07 28.02
N THR A 342 19.28 18.72 27.61
CA THR A 342 20.40 18.50 28.55
C THR A 342 20.86 19.83 29.15
N GLU A 343 21.60 19.81 30.26
CA GLU A 343 22.12 21.06 30.88
C GLU A 343 22.98 21.90 29.93
N ALA A 344 23.83 21.26 29.13
CA ALA A 344 24.59 21.93 28.11
C ALA A 344 23.72 22.59 27.02
N GLU A 345 22.67 21.90 26.58
CA GLU A 345 21.70 22.43 25.62
C GLU A 345 20.87 23.58 26.19
N LYS A 346 20.51 23.53 27.49
CA LYS A 346 19.86 24.66 28.20
C LYS A 346 20.71 25.91 28.21
N GLY A 347 22.03 25.79 28.47
CA GLY A 347 22.98 26.92 28.40
C GLY A 347 23.04 27.55 27.01
N LEU A 348 23.05 26.70 25.96
CA LEU A 348 23.01 27.20 24.57
C LEU A 348 21.70 27.91 24.24
N VAL A 349 20.57 27.37 24.69
CA VAL A 349 19.27 28.02 24.50
C VAL A 349 19.22 29.35 25.27
N ALA A 350 19.66 29.40 26.53
CA ALA A 350 19.72 30.65 27.32
C ALA A 350 20.48 31.75 26.56
N THR A 351 21.68 31.45 26.05
CA THR A 351 22.46 32.38 25.22
C THR A 351 21.71 32.83 23.96
N MET A 352 20.93 31.92 23.33
CA MET A 352 20.10 32.29 22.15
C MET A 352 18.99 33.25 22.53
N LEU A 353 18.35 33.05 23.69
CA LEU A 353 17.25 33.88 24.18
C LEU A 353 17.70 35.26 24.66
N GLU A 354 18.91 35.39 25.17
CA GLU A 354 19.54 36.68 25.52
C GLU A 354 19.77 37.58 24.30
N LYS A 355 20.01 36.99 23.15
CA LYS A 355 20.32 37.76 21.92
C LYS A 355 19.11 38.43 21.28
N SER A 356 17.88 38.03 21.61
CA SER A 356 16.68 38.59 21.01
C SER A 356 15.43 38.34 21.88
N ASP A 357 14.84 39.44 22.36
CA ASP A 357 13.56 39.39 23.10
C ASP A 357 12.43 38.79 22.26
N ALA A 358 12.45 39.01 20.95
CA ALA A 358 11.46 38.43 20.05
C ALA A 358 11.58 36.90 20.00
N ILE A 359 12.82 36.35 19.99
CA ILE A 359 13.02 34.89 20.06
C ILE A 359 12.63 34.37 21.44
N ARG A 360 12.99 35.12 22.52
CA ARG A 360 12.62 34.78 23.90
C ARG A 360 11.08 34.64 24.05
N THR A 361 10.34 35.66 23.60
CA THR A 361 8.86 35.65 23.65
C THR A 361 8.28 34.48 22.87
N ALA A 362 8.79 34.23 21.66
CA ALA A 362 8.30 33.10 20.84
C ALA A 362 8.64 31.74 21.48
N TYR A 363 9.80 31.62 22.13
CA TYR A 363 10.18 30.41 22.87
C TYR A 363 9.30 30.18 24.09
N ILE A 364 9.00 31.22 24.87
CA ILE A 364 8.08 31.14 26.01
C ILE A 364 6.68 30.70 25.57
N LEU A 365 6.18 31.25 24.46
CA LEU A 365 4.89 30.81 23.87
C LEU A 365 4.93 29.33 23.46
N LYS A 366 6.03 28.88 22.87
CA LYS A 366 6.20 27.46 22.50
C LYS A 366 6.22 26.58 23.75
N GLU A 367 6.98 26.94 24.79
CA GLU A 367 7.01 26.19 26.05
C GLU A 367 5.65 26.20 26.76
N GLY A 368 4.96 27.36 26.77
CA GLY A 368 3.59 27.46 27.30
C GLY A 368 2.63 26.51 26.59
N PHE A 369 2.76 26.33 25.28
CA PHE A 369 1.98 25.36 24.55
C PHE A 369 2.23 23.93 25.04
N TYR A 370 3.50 23.54 25.23
CA TYR A 370 3.86 22.21 25.75
C TYR A 370 3.40 22.00 27.19
N THR A 371 3.55 23.03 28.04
CA THR A 371 3.29 22.91 29.46
C THR A 371 1.81 23.01 29.80
N TYR A 372 1.06 23.87 29.11
CA TYR A 372 -0.33 24.14 29.46
C TYR A 372 -1.35 23.48 28.55
N VAL A 373 -1.03 23.33 27.24
CA VAL A 373 -1.97 22.72 26.28
C VAL A 373 -1.74 21.22 26.14
N LEU A 374 -0.51 20.83 25.80
CA LEU A 374 -0.22 19.41 25.54
C LEU A 374 -0.19 18.52 26.78
N SER A 375 -0.18 19.10 27.99
CA SER A 375 -0.27 18.36 29.25
C SER A 375 -1.71 18.00 29.66
N GLN A 376 -2.71 18.50 28.95
CA GLN A 376 -4.10 18.16 29.22
C GLN A 376 -4.44 16.73 28.77
N ASN A 377 -5.38 16.11 29.47
CA ASN A 377 -5.74 14.71 29.29
C ASN A 377 -7.12 14.50 28.64
N ASP A 378 -7.90 15.57 28.51
CA ASP A 378 -9.26 15.55 27.94
C ASP A 378 -9.54 16.78 27.08
N LYS A 379 -10.60 16.71 26.29
CA LYS A 379 -11.02 17.75 25.33
C LYS A 379 -11.38 19.07 26.01
N GLU A 380 -12.09 19.06 27.13
CA GLU A 380 -12.62 20.28 27.78
C GLU A 380 -11.50 21.11 28.37
N THR A 381 -10.61 20.47 29.14
CA THR A 381 -9.43 21.13 29.73
C THR A 381 -8.47 21.60 28.66
N ALA A 382 -8.26 20.80 27.59
CA ALA A 382 -7.46 21.19 26.46
C ALA A 382 -8.04 22.37 25.67
N ALA A 383 -9.36 22.44 25.48
CA ALA A 383 -10.04 23.56 24.83
C ALA A 383 -9.85 24.86 25.60
N THR A 384 -10.02 24.79 26.94
CA THR A 384 -9.81 25.94 27.82
C THR A 384 -8.36 26.43 27.80
N ALA A 385 -7.40 25.49 27.91
CA ALA A 385 -5.97 25.80 27.87
C ALA A 385 -5.54 26.35 26.52
N LEU A 386 -6.03 25.76 25.42
CA LEU A 386 -5.74 26.20 24.04
C LEU A 386 -6.29 27.62 23.79
N SER A 387 -7.51 27.91 24.21
CA SER A 387 -8.11 29.25 24.07
C SER A 387 -7.26 30.31 24.79
N LYS A 388 -6.91 30.07 26.07
CA LYS A 388 -6.03 30.96 26.83
C LYS A 388 -4.68 31.16 26.16
N TRP A 389 -4.05 30.08 25.71
CA TRP A 389 -2.76 30.15 25.03
C TRP A 389 -2.86 30.94 23.71
N MET A 390 -3.94 30.78 22.95
CA MET A 390 -4.15 31.54 21.71
C MET A 390 -4.33 33.06 22.00
N GLU A 391 -4.98 33.44 23.10
CA GLU A 391 -5.09 34.82 23.51
C GLU A 391 -3.71 35.42 23.85
N GLU A 392 -2.88 34.70 24.63
CA GLU A 392 -1.54 35.14 24.97
C GLU A 392 -0.66 35.28 23.73
N ALA A 393 -0.75 34.31 22.79
CA ALA A 393 -0.04 34.40 21.51
C ALA A 393 -0.49 35.60 20.65
N LYS A 394 -1.77 35.99 20.74
CA LYS A 394 -2.35 37.18 20.08
C LYS A 394 -1.84 38.45 20.74
N LYS A 395 -1.84 38.54 22.09
CA LYS A 395 -1.35 39.68 22.88
C LYS A 395 0.13 39.95 22.60
N GLY A 396 0.95 38.90 22.41
CA GLY A 396 2.36 39.00 22.05
C GLY A 396 2.65 39.72 20.73
N GLY A 397 1.66 39.94 19.89
CA GLY A 397 1.68 40.83 18.73
C GLY A 397 2.59 40.42 17.58
N GLN A 398 3.31 39.30 17.68
CA GLN A 398 4.23 38.84 16.65
C GLN A 398 3.47 38.29 15.45
N LYS A 399 3.68 38.88 14.26
CA LYS A 399 2.98 38.56 13.02
C LYS A 399 3.12 37.09 12.57
N GLU A 400 4.20 36.43 12.99
CA GLU A 400 4.51 35.05 12.63
C GLU A 400 3.52 34.05 13.22
N TRP A 401 2.85 34.40 14.32
CA TRP A 401 1.84 33.58 14.97
C TRP A 401 0.49 33.61 14.25
N ARG A 402 0.23 34.60 13.37
CA ARG A 402 -1.06 34.77 12.70
C ARG A 402 -1.50 33.53 11.91
N TYR A 403 -0.59 32.85 11.25
CA TYR A 403 -0.91 31.61 10.51
C TYR A 403 -1.23 30.46 11.44
N CYS A 404 -0.48 30.30 12.52
CA CYS A 404 -0.74 29.30 13.57
C CYS A 404 -2.11 29.52 14.19
N LEU A 405 -2.40 30.76 14.64
CA LEU A 405 -3.69 31.13 15.26
C LEU A 405 -4.87 30.93 14.29
N ARG A 406 -4.72 31.30 13.02
CA ARG A 406 -5.76 31.06 12.00
C ARG A 406 -5.98 29.56 11.81
N ALA A 407 -4.93 28.77 11.72
CA ALA A 407 -5.04 27.32 11.60
C ALA A 407 -5.77 26.74 12.80
N TYR A 408 -5.43 27.18 14.02
CA TYR A 408 -6.05 26.71 15.25
C TYR A 408 -7.53 27.13 15.38
N ASN A 409 -7.89 28.34 14.97
CA ASN A 409 -9.30 28.73 14.88
C ASN A 409 -10.11 27.86 13.90
N ASN A 410 -9.53 27.53 12.74
CA ASN A 410 -10.22 26.73 11.73
C ASN A 410 -10.35 25.24 12.10
N TRP A 411 -9.50 24.75 13.00
CA TRP A 411 -9.37 23.35 13.37
C TRP A 411 -9.49 23.12 14.88
N PHE A 412 -10.15 24.07 15.59
CA PHE A 412 -10.17 24.07 17.04
C PHE A 412 -10.79 22.79 17.61
N GLU A 413 -11.94 22.41 17.09
CA GLU A 413 -12.66 21.23 17.54
C GLU A 413 -11.88 19.94 17.25
N GLU A 414 -11.37 19.80 16.03
CA GLU A 414 -10.66 18.60 15.61
C GLU A 414 -9.29 18.46 16.32
N ILE A 415 -8.65 19.58 16.68
CA ILE A 415 -7.45 19.58 17.53
C ILE A 415 -7.79 19.13 18.94
N THR A 416 -8.85 19.70 19.55
CA THR A 416 -9.23 19.34 20.91
C THR A 416 -9.76 17.92 21.04
N ASN A 417 -10.43 17.39 20.01
CA ASN A 417 -10.79 15.96 19.93
C ASN A 417 -9.58 15.03 20.08
N SER A 418 -8.36 15.46 19.69
CA SER A 418 -7.15 14.63 19.81
C SER A 418 -6.73 14.36 21.26
N PHE A 419 -7.35 15.02 22.24
CA PHE A 419 -7.04 14.80 23.65
C PHE A 419 -7.90 13.68 24.26
N ASP A 420 -9.10 13.46 23.76
CA ASP A 420 -9.94 12.32 24.14
C ASP A 420 -9.56 11.03 23.41
N TYR A 421 -8.94 11.14 22.24
CA TYR A 421 -8.64 10.00 21.38
C TYR A 421 -7.13 9.86 21.16
N PRO A 422 -6.53 8.67 21.46
CA PRO A 422 -5.08 8.44 21.34
C PRO A 422 -4.61 8.21 19.89
N TRP A 423 -5.51 8.31 18.91
CA TRP A 423 -5.24 7.95 17.53
C TRP A 423 -4.41 9.01 16.81
N SER A 424 -3.44 8.54 16.03
CA SER A 424 -2.55 9.39 15.21
C SER A 424 -2.24 8.74 13.87
N ASN A 425 -1.71 9.54 12.95
CA ASN A 425 -1.19 9.05 11.67
C ASN A 425 0.24 8.48 11.77
N GLY A 426 0.77 8.20 12.97
CA GLY A 426 2.14 7.70 13.16
C GLY A 426 2.43 6.42 12.38
N TYR A 427 1.49 5.47 12.33
CA TYR A 427 1.61 4.27 11.48
C TYR A 427 1.67 4.64 10.00
N VAL A 428 0.83 5.58 9.54
CA VAL A 428 0.78 6.02 8.14
C VAL A 428 2.09 6.71 7.77
N GLU A 429 2.68 7.52 8.64
CA GLU A 429 4.00 8.15 8.43
C GLU A 429 5.11 7.10 8.31
N GLY A 430 5.13 6.09 9.19
CA GLY A 430 6.04 4.93 9.08
C GLY A 430 5.89 4.20 7.75
N THR A 431 4.66 3.99 7.31
CA THR A 431 4.33 3.40 6.01
C THR A 431 4.79 4.28 4.85
N HIS A 432 4.65 5.61 4.94
CA HIS A 432 5.16 6.53 3.92
C HIS A 432 6.67 6.45 3.76
N ASN A 433 7.44 6.17 4.81
CA ASN A 433 8.88 5.93 4.71
C ASN A 433 9.19 4.62 3.95
N LYS A 434 8.42 3.57 4.20
CA LYS A 434 8.48 2.31 3.42
C LYS A 434 8.12 2.55 1.94
N ILE A 435 7.05 3.31 1.67
CA ILE A 435 6.64 3.71 0.32
C ILE A 435 7.75 4.50 -0.41
N LYS A 436 8.40 5.44 0.27
CA LYS A 436 9.55 6.20 -0.30
C LYS A 436 10.70 5.28 -0.70
N THR A 437 10.94 4.21 0.06
CA THR A 437 11.96 3.20 -0.26
C THR A 437 11.56 2.38 -1.48
N VAL A 438 10.32 1.87 -1.52
CA VAL A 438 9.77 1.17 -2.69
C VAL A 438 9.87 2.02 -3.94
N LYS A 439 9.48 3.30 -3.86
CA LYS A 439 9.56 4.25 -4.98
C LYS A 439 10.98 4.42 -5.51
N ARG A 440 11.98 4.57 -4.63
CA ARG A 440 13.39 4.69 -5.02
C ARG A 440 13.89 3.44 -5.75
N VAL A 441 13.59 2.27 -5.20
CA VAL A 441 14.01 0.98 -5.77
C VAL A 441 13.26 0.66 -7.07
N ALA A 442 12.01 1.10 -7.20
CA ALA A 442 11.20 0.86 -8.40
C ALA A 442 11.58 1.77 -9.59
N PHE A 443 12.48 2.74 -9.42
CA PHE A 443 12.93 3.68 -10.47
C PHE A 443 11.78 4.38 -11.24
N GLY A 444 10.71 4.77 -10.52
CA GLY A 444 9.57 5.49 -11.10
C GLY A 444 8.57 4.60 -11.83
N MET A 445 7.73 3.91 -11.08
CA MET A 445 6.62 3.13 -11.63
C MET A 445 5.48 4.07 -12.06
N GLN A 446 5.39 4.39 -13.37
CA GLN A 446 4.45 5.38 -13.90
C GLN A 446 3.00 4.90 -13.88
N ASN A 447 2.74 3.61 -14.13
CA ASN A 447 1.39 3.06 -14.07
C ASN A 447 0.93 2.95 -12.63
N PHE A 448 -0.11 3.71 -12.29
CA PHE A 448 -0.63 3.76 -10.91
C PHE A 448 -1.17 2.40 -10.43
N HIS A 449 -1.83 1.62 -11.30
CA HIS A 449 -2.34 0.30 -10.92
C HIS A 449 -1.21 -0.65 -10.49
N HIS A 450 -0.12 -0.67 -11.24
CA HIS A 450 1.07 -1.46 -10.89
C HIS A 450 1.72 -0.93 -9.58
N PHE A 451 1.81 0.38 -9.44
CA PHE A 451 2.35 1.02 -8.24
C PHE A 451 1.50 0.72 -7.00
N ARG A 452 0.16 0.90 -7.08
CA ARG A 452 -0.78 0.54 -6.02
C ARG A 452 -0.64 -0.93 -5.63
N THR A 453 -0.66 -1.84 -6.61
CA THR A 453 -0.51 -3.29 -6.37
C THR A 453 0.82 -3.59 -5.65
N LYS A 454 1.93 -2.97 -6.11
CA LYS A 454 3.23 -3.11 -5.46
C LYS A 454 3.22 -2.65 -4.02
N LEU A 455 2.65 -1.47 -3.74
CA LEU A 455 2.58 -0.91 -2.40
C LEU A 455 1.72 -1.77 -1.47
N LEU A 456 0.53 -2.19 -1.92
CA LEU A 456 -0.34 -3.04 -1.13
C LEU A 456 0.34 -4.38 -0.79
N PHE A 457 1.06 -4.99 -1.73
CA PHE A 457 1.80 -6.22 -1.49
C PHE A 457 2.98 -6.03 -0.52
N VAL A 458 3.80 -5.00 -0.72
CA VAL A 458 4.94 -4.73 0.17
C VAL A 458 4.48 -4.41 1.59
N CYS A 459 3.41 -3.62 1.74
CA CYS A 459 2.92 -3.22 3.05
C CYS A 459 2.12 -4.31 3.78
N SER A 460 1.65 -5.34 3.07
CA SER A 460 0.94 -6.49 3.67
C SER A 460 1.87 -7.63 4.11
N LYS A 461 3.17 -7.57 3.78
CA LYS A 461 4.11 -8.67 4.03
C LYS A 461 4.47 -8.85 5.52
N ASP A 462 4.29 -7.82 6.31
CA ASP A 462 4.71 -7.81 7.73
C ASP A 462 3.64 -8.43 8.67
N ARG A 463 2.75 -9.32 8.12
CA ARG A 463 1.70 -10.00 8.90
C ARG A 463 1.59 -11.47 8.57
#